data_aa6a1f8d7ee452687833c0d9277d8018
#
_entry.id   aa6a1f8d7ee452687833c0d9277d8018
#
_cell.length_a   1.000
_cell.length_b   1.000
_cell.length_c   1.000
_cell.angle_alpha   90.00
_cell.angle_beta   90.00
_cell.angle_gamma   90.00
#
_symmetry.space_group_name_H-M   'P 1'
#
loop_
_entity.id
_entity.type
_entity.pdbx_description
1 polymer ?
#
loop_
_entity_poly.entity_id
_entity_poly.type
_entity_poly.pdbx_seq_one_letter_code
_entity_poly.pdbx_strand_id
1 'polypeptide(L)'
;MVNRKWLLGLLLFAVLVQLSGCYPGTGTDNLLVPPKLTAEQDKIYQALEKTAGSNINLRYPQTGEYRSSFVLRNIDDEPGDETIVFYKTNVNTTNPTSLKVSVLDKDDLGNWYCAYDISGGGSDIHQLEFSSFGAFDQLFMIVGYNQAIVDTSNNNADSQLTASPRQASNVLHIYSYRSGEIKDLFSQEYSLMKVMDIDNDGYQEIVTIVDSKTGDEPSVNIIEYNAGIFYISQGETVAMDDSVLSYVNVQSGFIGTNQSALYLDGVREDGSTTTELLFYQNGTLQSARLEKGVVDSIDTRKAGNMSMDVDSDDVIEIPELHLMPGYEWSEYMDVQESDKLYFTHWKIFSNGAFQLKKISYFNMGFNYLFDIPD
;
A
#
# COMPACT_ATOMS: atom_id res chain seq x y z
N MET A 1 -67.73 -2.37 23.01
CA MET A 1 -67.31 -1.86 21.70
C MET A 1 -66.21 -0.81 21.95
N VAL A 2 -64.96 -1.17 21.71
CA VAL A 2 -63.82 -0.23 21.85
C VAL A 2 -63.86 0.77 20.71
N ASN A 3 -63.85 2.05 21.05
CA ASN A 3 -64.05 3.12 20.11
C ASN A 3 -62.88 3.17 19.12
N ARG A 4 -63.14 2.94 17.82
CA ARG A 4 -62.16 2.87 16.72
C ARG A 4 -61.20 4.11 16.66
N LYS A 5 -61.61 5.23 17.19
CA LYS A 5 -60.82 6.47 17.32
C LYS A 5 -59.72 6.35 18.39
N TRP A 6 -59.96 5.57 19.45
CA TRP A 6 -58.96 5.32 20.50
C TRP A 6 -57.89 4.38 20.03
N LEU A 7 -58.24 3.36 19.25
CA LEU A 7 -57.27 2.45 18.63
C LEU A 7 -56.35 3.15 17.64
N LEU A 8 -56.88 4.06 16.82
CA LEU A 8 -56.09 4.89 15.91
C LEU A 8 -55.14 5.82 16.63
N GLY A 9 -55.56 6.43 17.75
CA GLY A 9 -54.71 7.27 18.61
C GLY A 9 -53.57 6.49 19.25
N LEU A 10 -53.82 5.28 19.72
CA LEU A 10 -52.82 4.40 20.31
C LEU A 10 -51.80 3.90 19.28
N LEU A 11 -52.24 3.62 18.07
CA LEU A 11 -51.37 3.21 16.94
C LEU A 11 -50.48 4.37 16.46
N LEU A 12 -51.04 5.59 16.41
CA LEU A 12 -50.25 6.81 16.07
C LEU A 12 -49.21 7.12 17.15
N PHE A 13 -49.55 6.95 18.42
CA PHE A 13 -48.63 7.15 19.54
C PHE A 13 -47.50 6.10 19.52
N ALA A 14 -47.80 4.84 19.23
CA ALA A 14 -46.81 3.77 19.09
C ALA A 14 -45.81 4.02 17.93
N VAL A 15 -46.29 4.56 16.80
CA VAL A 15 -45.45 4.96 15.69
C VAL A 15 -44.57 6.16 16.01
N LEU A 16 -45.07 7.13 16.75
CA LEU A 16 -44.30 8.30 17.21
C LEU A 16 -43.20 7.92 18.20
N VAL A 17 -43.41 6.92 19.06
CA VAL A 17 -42.39 6.42 20.00
C VAL A 17 -41.28 5.65 19.27
N GLN A 18 -41.57 5.03 18.13
CA GLN A 18 -40.55 4.35 17.33
C GLN A 18 -39.71 5.30 16.44
N LEU A 19 -40.18 6.52 16.22
CA LEU A 19 -39.45 7.56 15.47
C LEU A 19 -38.50 8.40 16.35
N SER A 20 -38.55 8.27 17.67
CA SER A 20 -37.61 8.89 18.60
C SER A 20 -36.34 8.06 18.78
N GLY A 21 -35.73 7.68 17.66
CA GLY A 21 -34.48 6.89 17.60
C GLY A 21 -33.20 7.67 17.95
N CYS A 22 -33.29 8.78 18.68
CA CYS A 22 -32.13 9.38 19.32
C CYS A 22 -32.02 8.88 20.75
N TYR A 23 -31.21 7.86 20.97
CA TYR A 23 -30.81 7.49 22.33
C TYR A 23 -29.88 8.60 22.87
N PRO A 24 -30.29 9.37 23.90
CA PRO A 24 -29.47 10.46 24.41
C PRO A 24 -28.41 9.92 25.38
N GLY A 25 -27.51 9.06 24.86
CA GLY A 25 -26.54 8.39 25.73
C GLY A 25 -25.15 8.17 25.13
N THR A 26 -24.96 8.47 23.86
CA THR A 26 -23.61 8.48 23.27
C THR A 26 -23.19 9.94 23.06
N GLY A 27 -22.71 10.54 24.15
CA GLY A 27 -22.01 11.82 24.02
C GLY A 27 -20.88 11.70 23.01
N THR A 28 -20.68 12.73 22.19
CA THR A 28 -19.54 12.86 21.26
C THR A 28 -18.19 12.60 21.92
N ASP A 29 -18.11 12.69 23.24
CA ASP A 29 -16.93 12.37 24.04
C ASP A 29 -16.50 10.89 23.92
N ASN A 30 -17.43 9.95 23.69
CA ASN A 30 -17.08 8.55 23.47
C ASN A 30 -16.54 8.26 22.05
N LEU A 31 -16.78 9.14 21.10
CA LEU A 31 -16.22 9.04 19.74
C LEU A 31 -14.78 9.56 19.67
N LEU A 32 -14.35 10.33 20.66
CA LEU A 32 -13.00 10.90 20.77
C LEU A 32 -12.08 10.06 21.66
N VAL A 33 -12.60 9.03 22.30
CA VAL A 33 -11.76 8.10 23.08
C VAL A 33 -11.06 7.17 22.09
N PRO A 34 -9.71 7.08 22.12
CA PRO A 34 -9.00 6.11 21.29
C PRO A 34 -9.58 4.70 21.50
N PRO A 35 -9.67 3.88 20.43
CA PRO A 35 -10.16 2.53 20.57
C PRO A 35 -9.35 1.78 21.64
N LYS A 36 -10.05 1.17 22.59
CA LYS A 36 -9.40 0.35 23.63
C LYS A 36 -8.86 -0.92 22.99
N LEU A 37 -7.70 -1.37 23.46
CA LEU A 37 -7.17 -2.67 23.10
C LEU A 37 -8.21 -3.76 23.42
N THR A 38 -8.26 -4.78 22.58
CA THR A 38 -9.02 -5.98 22.89
C THR A 38 -8.37 -6.69 24.09
N ALA A 39 -9.11 -7.60 24.76
CA ALA A 39 -8.54 -8.34 25.90
C ALA A 39 -7.30 -9.15 25.51
N GLU A 40 -7.20 -9.62 24.27
CA GLU A 40 -6.04 -10.34 23.77
C GLU A 40 -4.88 -9.38 23.47
N GLN A 41 -5.13 -8.26 22.80
CA GLN A 41 -4.12 -7.22 22.58
C GLN A 41 -3.56 -6.65 23.88
N ASP A 42 -4.39 -6.55 24.92
CA ASP A 42 -3.93 -6.09 26.23
C ASP A 42 -2.95 -7.09 26.87
N LYS A 43 -3.19 -8.40 26.77
CA LYS A 43 -2.26 -9.44 27.22
C LYS A 43 -0.93 -9.41 26.46
N ILE A 44 -1.01 -9.24 25.12
CA ILE A 44 0.18 -9.11 24.25
C ILE A 44 0.98 -7.87 24.67
N TYR A 45 0.29 -6.74 24.87
CA TYR A 45 0.93 -5.51 25.30
C TYR A 45 1.62 -5.66 26.67
N GLN A 46 0.96 -6.29 27.65
CA GLN A 46 1.55 -6.58 28.96
C GLN A 46 2.77 -7.52 28.89
N ALA A 47 2.76 -8.49 27.96
CA ALA A 47 3.90 -9.35 27.73
C ALA A 47 5.08 -8.56 27.12
N LEU A 48 4.78 -7.67 26.18
CA LEU A 48 5.79 -6.78 25.59
C LEU A 48 6.38 -5.81 26.62
N GLU A 49 5.56 -5.22 27.52
CA GLU A 49 6.03 -4.31 28.57
C GLU A 49 7.04 -4.96 29.53
N LYS A 50 6.93 -6.26 29.79
CA LYS A 50 7.90 -6.97 30.64
C LYS A 50 9.31 -6.99 30.04
N THR A 51 9.43 -6.97 28.71
CA THR A 51 10.69 -6.99 27.98
C THR A 51 11.16 -5.58 27.62
N ALA A 52 10.27 -4.75 27.10
CA ALA A 52 10.59 -3.42 26.56
C ALA A 52 10.51 -2.27 27.58
N GLY A 53 9.88 -2.51 28.74
CA GLY A 53 9.57 -1.48 29.73
C GLY A 53 8.28 -0.71 29.42
N SER A 54 7.87 0.20 30.30
CA SER A 54 6.56 0.86 30.24
C SER A 54 6.44 2.02 29.25
N ASN A 55 7.52 2.45 28.61
CA ASN A 55 7.53 3.59 27.68
C ASN A 55 7.50 3.12 26.21
N ILE A 56 6.48 2.35 25.86
CA ILE A 56 6.29 1.80 24.52
C ILE A 56 5.41 2.74 23.70
N ASN A 57 5.89 3.11 22.51
CA ASN A 57 5.10 3.80 21.49
C ASN A 57 4.90 2.83 20.32
N LEU A 58 3.71 2.22 20.24
CA LEU A 58 3.36 1.28 19.18
C LEU A 58 3.43 1.95 17.81
N ARG A 59 3.92 1.19 16.84
CA ARG A 59 4.00 1.59 15.44
C ARG A 59 3.24 0.57 14.59
N TYR A 60 2.90 0.94 13.36
CA TYR A 60 2.18 0.09 12.42
C TYR A 60 2.63 0.40 10.99
N PRO A 61 2.55 -0.57 10.07
CA PRO A 61 2.86 -0.37 8.67
C PRO A 61 1.97 0.71 8.04
N GLN A 62 2.56 1.59 7.26
CA GLN A 62 1.87 2.74 6.64
C GLN A 62 1.08 2.31 5.40
N THR A 63 1.57 1.31 4.68
CA THR A 63 0.98 0.77 3.46
C THR A 63 0.82 -0.75 3.53
N GLY A 64 0.21 -1.37 2.52
CA GLY A 64 -0.03 -2.80 2.45
C GLY A 64 -1.28 -3.26 3.20
N GLU A 65 -1.42 -4.57 3.34
CA GLU A 65 -2.56 -5.22 3.98
C GLU A 65 -2.52 -5.11 5.51
N TYR A 66 -1.35 -5.28 6.11
CA TYR A 66 -1.17 -5.36 7.56
C TYR A 66 -0.94 -3.99 8.18
N ARG A 67 -2.04 -3.27 8.50
CA ARG A 67 -1.99 -1.91 9.07
C ARG A 67 -2.29 -1.88 10.57
N SER A 68 -1.99 -2.94 11.29
CA SER A 68 -2.16 -3.05 12.74
C SER A 68 -0.83 -2.99 13.46
N SER A 69 -0.83 -2.47 14.69
CA SER A 69 0.33 -2.58 15.59
C SER A 69 0.55 -4.00 16.11
N PHE A 70 -0.49 -4.85 16.04
CA PHE A 70 -0.47 -6.25 16.43
C PHE A 70 -0.86 -7.07 15.22
N VAL A 71 0.09 -7.76 14.62
CA VAL A 71 -0.14 -8.61 13.46
C VAL A 71 -0.02 -10.07 13.89
N LEU A 72 -1.16 -10.78 13.94
CA LEU A 72 -1.21 -12.21 14.28
C LEU A 72 -1.01 -13.01 13.00
N ARG A 73 -0.03 -13.90 13.03
CA ARG A 73 0.29 -14.79 11.92
C ARG A 73 1.11 -15.96 12.42
N ASN A 74 0.76 -17.17 12.00
CA ASN A 74 1.64 -18.32 12.17
C ASN A 74 2.83 -18.17 11.21
N ILE A 75 4.02 -17.92 11.75
CA ILE A 75 5.24 -17.64 10.98
C ILE A 75 6.32 -18.71 11.16
N ASP A 76 6.04 -19.77 11.92
CA ASP A 76 6.92 -20.91 12.11
C ASP A 76 6.21 -22.25 11.89
N ASP A 77 6.84 -23.34 12.31
CA ASP A 77 6.35 -24.70 12.10
C ASP A 77 5.49 -25.20 13.29
N GLU A 78 5.20 -24.35 14.31
CA GLU A 78 4.44 -24.72 15.50
C GLU A 78 2.94 -24.39 15.35
N PRO A 79 2.04 -25.16 15.98
CA PRO A 79 0.63 -24.83 15.96
C PRO A 79 0.34 -23.60 16.81
N GLY A 80 -0.06 -22.52 16.19
CA GLY A 80 -0.42 -21.28 16.87
C GLY A 80 -0.12 -20.08 15.98
N ASP A 81 -0.63 -18.91 16.39
CA ASP A 81 -0.25 -17.66 15.75
C ASP A 81 0.67 -16.90 16.69
N GLU A 82 1.82 -16.46 16.20
CA GLU A 82 2.67 -15.46 16.83
C GLU A 82 2.05 -14.09 16.61
N THR A 83 2.53 -13.12 17.38
CA THR A 83 2.20 -11.71 17.16
C THR A 83 3.46 -10.92 16.88
N ILE A 84 3.49 -10.29 15.70
CA ILE A 84 4.51 -9.31 15.34
C ILE A 84 4.07 -7.94 15.84
N VAL A 85 4.93 -7.27 16.63
CA VAL A 85 4.66 -5.94 17.18
C VAL A 85 5.81 -5.00 16.83
N PHE A 86 5.45 -3.86 16.25
CA PHE A 86 6.38 -2.78 15.97
C PHE A 86 6.23 -1.68 17.01
N TYR A 87 7.34 -1.20 17.55
CA TYR A 87 7.30 -0.15 18.56
C TYR A 87 8.59 0.65 18.63
N LYS A 88 8.50 1.81 19.28
CA LYS A 88 9.65 2.62 19.67
C LYS A 88 9.66 2.78 21.17
N THR A 89 10.85 2.78 21.75
CA THR A 89 11.03 3.12 23.17
C THR A 89 11.50 4.56 23.28
N ASN A 90 10.86 5.34 24.13
CA ASN A 90 11.33 6.68 24.47
C ASN A 90 12.53 6.56 25.40
N VAL A 91 13.71 6.39 24.84
CA VAL A 91 14.96 6.49 25.61
C VAL A 91 15.37 7.96 25.66
N ASN A 92 15.59 8.47 26.87
CA ASN A 92 15.96 9.86 27.12
C ASN A 92 17.12 10.34 26.23
N THR A 93 16.86 11.31 25.39
CA THR A 93 17.60 12.52 25.02
C THR A 93 18.93 12.45 24.29
N THR A 94 19.62 11.35 24.10
CA THR A 94 20.89 11.33 23.35
C THR A 94 20.99 10.33 22.22
N ASN A 95 20.03 9.41 22.09
CA ASN A 95 19.92 8.53 20.93
C ASN A 95 18.50 8.62 20.34
N PRO A 96 18.38 8.69 19.00
CA PRO A 96 17.10 8.67 18.35
C PRO A 96 16.35 7.39 18.77
N THR A 97 15.06 7.52 19.02
CA THR A 97 14.14 6.43 19.32
C THR A 97 14.34 5.29 18.32
N SER A 98 14.97 4.21 18.72
CA SER A 98 15.19 3.09 17.82
C SER A 98 13.89 2.32 17.62
N LEU A 99 13.55 2.09 16.36
CA LEU A 99 12.47 1.19 16.00
C LEU A 99 12.84 -0.24 16.43
N LYS A 100 11.87 -0.96 16.96
CA LYS A 100 11.98 -2.35 17.38
C LYS A 100 10.92 -3.20 16.70
N VAL A 101 11.26 -4.46 16.48
CA VAL A 101 10.36 -5.51 16.02
C VAL A 101 10.42 -6.65 17.03
N SER A 102 9.29 -6.95 17.65
CA SER A 102 9.16 -8.08 18.57
C SER A 102 8.24 -9.15 17.97
N VAL A 103 8.64 -10.40 18.17
CA VAL A 103 7.78 -11.56 17.99
C VAL A 103 7.39 -12.06 19.36
N LEU A 104 6.09 -12.11 19.61
CA LEU A 104 5.52 -12.67 20.83
C LEU A 104 4.83 -13.98 20.48
N ASP A 105 4.97 -14.93 21.37
CA ASP A 105 4.43 -16.27 21.23
C ASP A 105 3.75 -16.72 22.54
N LYS A 106 3.09 -17.88 22.55
CA LYS A 106 2.39 -18.45 23.70
C LYS A 106 3.18 -19.62 24.27
N ASP A 107 3.33 -19.61 25.60
CA ASP A 107 3.85 -20.77 26.31
C ASP A 107 2.81 -21.92 26.35
N ASP A 108 3.21 -23.11 26.83
CA ASP A 108 2.35 -24.29 26.98
C ASP A 108 1.10 -24.04 27.83
N LEU A 109 1.06 -22.97 28.61
CA LEU A 109 -0.07 -22.55 29.43
C LEU A 109 -0.97 -21.52 28.73
N GLY A 110 -0.60 -21.08 27.52
CA GLY A 110 -1.30 -20.09 26.74
C GLY A 110 -1.03 -18.64 27.16
N ASN A 111 0.05 -18.39 27.91
CA ASN A 111 0.44 -17.01 28.26
C ASN A 111 1.39 -16.45 27.20
N TRP A 112 1.14 -15.20 26.81
CA TRP A 112 2.02 -14.49 25.90
C TRP A 112 3.36 -14.15 26.54
N TYR A 113 4.43 -14.33 25.78
CA TYR A 113 5.79 -13.91 26.14
C TYR A 113 6.50 -13.35 24.90
N CYS A 114 7.49 -12.48 25.09
CA CYS A 114 8.33 -11.99 24.02
C CYS A 114 9.39 -13.05 23.69
N ALA A 115 9.20 -13.76 22.60
CA ALA A 115 10.12 -14.78 22.12
C ALA A 115 11.38 -14.15 21.52
N TYR A 116 11.21 -13.04 20.80
CA TYR A 116 12.32 -12.36 20.13
C TYR A 116 12.10 -10.85 20.04
N ASP A 117 13.19 -10.06 20.15
CA ASP A 117 13.17 -8.61 20.03
C ASP A 117 14.43 -8.11 19.32
N ILE A 118 14.24 -7.48 18.14
CA ILE A 118 15.34 -6.97 17.33
C ILE A 118 15.20 -5.48 17.06
N SER A 119 16.31 -4.85 16.67
CA SER A 119 16.26 -3.50 16.09
C SER A 119 15.72 -3.54 14.69
N GLY A 120 14.79 -2.65 14.36
CA GLY A 120 14.28 -2.48 13.02
C GLY A 120 15.31 -1.84 12.08
N GLY A 121 15.14 -2.04 10.78
CA GLY A 121 16.06 -1.59 9.73
C GLY A 121 15.94 -0.11 9.34
N GLY A 122 15.07 0.68 10.01
CA GLY A 122 14.85 2.08 9.62
C GLY A 122 14.21 2.94 10.70
N SER A 123 13.70 4.10 10.30
CA SER A 123 13.06 5.05 11.20
C SER A 123 11.61 4.72 11.52
N ASP A 124 10.89 4.08 10.59
CA ASP A 124 9.50 3.64 10.76
C ASP A 124 9.19 2.49 9.80
N ILE A 125 7.98 1.89 9.89
CA ILE A 125 7.57 0.79 9.03
C ILE A 125 6.80 1.34 7.83
N HIS A 126 7.29 1.07 6.63
CA HIS A 126 6.60 1.38 5.40
C HIS A 126 5.53 0.33 5.08
N GLN A 127 5.93 -0.95 5.02
CA GLN A 127 5.08 -2.07 4.59
C GLN A 127 5.47 -3.37 5.30
N LEU A 128 4.52 -4.26 5.51
CA LEU A 128 4.73 -5.62 5.99
C LEU A 128 4.00 -6.58 5.06
N GLU A 129 4.72 -7.61 4.61
CA GLU A 129 4.18 -8.70 3.81
C GLU A 129 4.66 -10.05 4.35
N PHE A 130 3.92 -11.11 4.04
CA PHE A 130 4.31 -12.48 4.32
C PHE A 130 4.15 -13.32 3.06
N SER A 131 5.15 -14.11 2.73
CA SER A 131 5.08 -15.02 1.59
C SER A 131 5.98 -16.22 1.78
N SER A 132 5.65 -17.30 1.11
CA SER A 132 6.52 -18.45 0.90
C SER A 132 7.14 -18.36 -0.49
N PHE A 133 8.41 -18.76 -0.61
CA PHE A 133 9.17 -18.70 -1.84
C PHE A 133 9.76 -20.06 -2.18
N GLY A 134 9.75 -20.41 -3.46
CA GLY A 134 10.22 -21.71 -3.94
C GLY A 134 9.35 -22.87 -3.48
N ALA A 135 9.89 -24.09 -3.54
CA ALA A 135 9.14 -25.33 -3.28
C ALA A 135 8.90 -25.64 -1.79
N PHE A 136 9.28 -24.76 -0.86
CA PHE A 136 9.16 -24.98 0.57
C PHE A 136 8.05 -24.11 1.16
N ASP A 137 7.21 -24.70 2.00
CA ASP A 137 6.11 -23.97 2.71
C ASP A 137 6.61 -23.05 3.84
N GLN A 138 7.90 -22.70 3.86
CA GLN A 138 8.43 -21.78 4.84
C GLN A 138 7.89 -20.38 4.57
N LEU A 139 7.23 -19.78 5.57
CA LEU A 139 6.80 -18.40 5.53
C LEU A 139 7.98 -17.47 5.88
N PHE A 140 8.12 -16.39 5.11
CA PHE A 140 9.07 -15.32 5.34
C PHE A 140 8.33 -14.02 5.65
N MET A 141 8.90 -13.23 6.53
CA MET A 141 8.41 -11.89 6.86
C MET A 141 9.23 -10.86 6.08
N ILE A 142 8.56 -10.08 5.23
CA ILE A 142 9.15 -9.02 4.40
C ILE A 142 8.76 -7.69 5.02
N VAL A 143 9.73 -6.97 5.58
CA VAL A 143 9.49 -5.68 6.24
C VAL A 143 10.15 -4.57 5.47
N GLY A 144 9.36 -3.65 4.97
CA GLY A 144 9.83 -2.40 4.40
C GLY A 144 9.95 -1.32 5.49
N TYR A 145 11.11 -0.70 5.59
CA TYR A 145 11.38 0.37 6.54
C TYR A 145 11.61 1.70 5.82
N ASN A 146 11.07 2.78 6.37
CA ASN A 146 11.43 4.12 5.94
C ASN A 146 12.84 4.44 6.43
N GLN A 147 13.70 4.94 5.54
CA GLN A 147 15.00 5.46 5.91
C GLN A 147 14.88 6.86 6.49
N ALA A 148 15.64 7.15 7.54
CA ALA A 148 15.79 8.50 8.02
C ALA A 148 16.56 9.32 6.99
N ILE A 149 16.03 10.46 6.56
CA ILE A 149 16.76 11.39 5.71
C ILE A 149 17.86 12.03 6.59
N VAL A 150 19.10 11.56 6.45
CA VAL A 150 20.24 12.22 7.06
C VAL A 150 20.63 13.37 6.14
N ASP A 151 20.24 14.59 6.50
CA ASP A 151 20.65 15.79 5.78
C ASP A 151 22.13 16.09 6.09
N THR A 152 23.02 15.56 5.26
CA THR A 152 24.46 15.78 5.37
C THR A 152 24.93 17.12 4.78
N SER A 153 24.01 17.97 4.31
CA SER A 153 24.36 19.22 3.59
C SER A 153 24.48 20.48 4.44
N ASN A 154 24.40 20.42 5.78
CA ASN A 154 24.49 21.61 6.63
C ASN A 154 25.89 21.83 7.22
N ASN A 155 26.82 22.31 6.38
CA ASN A 155 27.99 23.02 6.88
C ASN A 155 28.15 24.47 6.32
N ASN A 156 27.10 25.04 5.69
CA ASN A 156 27.14 26.48 5.33
C ASN A 156 25.76 27.12 5.53
N ALA A 157 25.69 27.95 6.56
CA ALA A 157 24.54 28.76 6.93
C ALA A 157 24.39 29.99 6.04
N ASP A 158 24.18 29.86 4.74
CA ASP A 158 23.76 30.99 3.90
C ASP A 158 23.37 30.50 2.48
N SER A 159 22.27 29.81 2.35
CA SER A 159 21.60 29.71 1.05
C SER A 159 20.13 29.43 1.25
N GLN A 160 19.31 30.34 0.74
CA GLN A 160 17.86 30.21 0.69
C GLN A 160 17.47 28.88 0.01
N LEU A 161 16.67 28.13 0.75
CA LEU A 161 16.14 26.85 0.46
C LEU A 161 15.35 26.80 -0.86
N THR A 162 15.93 26.17 -1.86
CA THR A 162 15.17 25.35 -2.78
C THR A 162 15.53 23.89 -2.49
N ALA A 163 15.02 23.36 -1.40
CA ALA A 163 15.10 21.94 -1.15
C ALA A 163 14.10 21.26 -2.08
N SER A 164 14.59 20.66 -3.16
CA SER A 164 13.87 19.59 -3.81
C SER A 164 13.54 18.56 -2.71
N PRO A 165 12.29 18.09 -2.60
CA PRO A 165 11.98 17.04 -1.64
C PRO A 165 12.84 15.83 -2.01
N ARG A 166 13.87 15.55 -1.21
CA ARG A 166 14.61 14.30 -1.32
C ARG A 166 13.62 13.20 -0.98
N GLN A 167 13.30 12.39 -1.96
CA GLN A 167 12.43 11.25 -1.82
C GLN A 167 13.00 10.36 -0.72
N ALA A 168 12.16 10.03 0.27
CA ALA A 168 12.52 9.08 1.30
C ALA A 168 12.74 7.73 0.61
N SER A 169 13.94 7.19 0.67
CA SER A 169 14.18 5.82 0.25
C SER A 169 13.72 4.87 1.33
N ASN A 170 13.12 3.74 0.94
CA ASN A 170 12.81 2.67 1.85
C ASN A 170 13.88 1.58 1.72
N VAL A 171 14.01 0.75 2.75
CA VAL A 171 14.80 -0.48 2.67
C VAL A 171 13.92 -1.64 3.10
N LEU A 172 13.89 -2.70 2.30
CA LEU A 172 13.27 -3.96 2.67
C LEU A 172 14.28 -4.84 3.39
N HIS A 173 13.79 -5.62 4.33
CA HIS A 173 14.50 -6.75 4.94
C HIS A 173 13.62 -7.98 4.85
N ILE A 174 14.21 -9.13 4.56
CA ILE A 174 13.54 -10.42 4.53
C ILE A 174 14.02 -11.24 5.73
N TYR A 175 13.08 -11.59 6.57
CA TYR A 175 13.36 -12.36 7.79
C TYR A 175 12.76 -13.76 7.69
N SER A 176 13.50 -14.75 8.21
CA SER A 176 12.93 -16.03 8.62
C SER A 176 12.81 -16.09 10.14
N TYR A 177 11.73 -16.71 10.63
CA TYR A 177 11.55 -17.04 12.03
C TYR A 177 11.45 -18.55 12.18
N ARG A 178 12.33 -19.13 12.97
CA ARG A 178 12.33 -20.57 13.26
C ARG A 178 12.91 -20.83 14.63
N SER A 179 12.27 -21.74 15.38
CA SER A 179 12.74 -22.18 16.70
C SER A 179 13.07 -21.02 17.64
N GLY A 180 12.25 -19.97 17.61
CA GLY A 180 12.41 -18.78 18.42
C GLY A 180 13.58 -17.85 18.00
N GLU A 181 14.11 -18.00 16.78
CA GLU A 181 15.21 -17.17 16.27
C GLU A 181 14.80 -16.46 14.98
N ILE A 182 14.98 -15.12 14.93
CA ILE A 182 14.85 -14.34 13.68
C ILE A 182 16.21 -14.24 13.01
N LYS A 183 16.23 -14.50 11.70
CA LYS A 183 17.40 -14.27 10.84
C LYS A 183 17.04 -13.29 9.74
N ASP A 184 17.85 -12.23 9.60
CA ASP A 184 17.84 -11.32 8.48
C ASP A 184 18.60 -11.95 7.32
N LEU A 185 17.90 -12.27 6.23
CA LEU A 185 18.45 -13.05 5.12
C LEU A 185 18.84 -12.18 3.93
N PHE A 186 18.20 -11.02 3.77
CA PHE A 186 18.41 -10.15 2.61
C PHE A 186 17.93 -8.74 2.91
N SER A 187 18.59 -7.74 2.32
CA SER A 187 18.12 -6.37 2.36
C SER A 187 18.44 -5.61 1.08
N GLN A 188 17.53 -4.68 0.69
CA GLN A 188 17.68 -3.85 -0.50
C GLN A 188 16.89 -2.54 -0.37
N GLU A 189 17.42 -1.46 -0.96
CA GLU A 189 16.69 -0.21 -1.14
C GLU A 189 15.57 -0.37 -2.18
N TYR A 190 14.45 0.32 -1.96
CA TYR A 190 13.31 0.35 -2.88
C TYR A 190 12.47 1.61 -2.70
N SER A 191 11.69 1.97 -3.71
CA SER A 191 10.63 2.99 -3.64
C SER A 191 9.27 2.34 -3.49
N LEU A 192 8.96 1.35 -4.32
CA LEU A 192 7.78 0.49 -4.26
C LEU A 192 8.17 -0.98 -4.30
N MET A 193 7.38 -1.83 -3.68
CA MET A 193 7.55 -3.29 -3.78
C MET A 193 6.22 -4.01 -3.91
N LYS A 194 6.23 -5.17 -4.55
CA LYS A 194 5.12 -6.10 -4.66
C LYS A 194 5.62 -7.53 -4.58
N VAL A 195 4.91 -8.38 -3.83
CA VAL A 195 5.13 -9.83 -3.83
C VAL A 195 4.11 -10.44 -4.78
N MET A 196 4.58 -11.18 -5.79
CA MET A 196 3.75 -11.81 -6.81
C MET A 196 4.55 -12.85 -7.60
N ASP A 197 3.85 -13.79 -8.23
CA ASP A 197 4.39 -14.67 -9.26
C ASP A 197 4.38 -13.90 -10.58
N ILE A 198 5.49 -13.21 -10.90
CA ILE A 198 5.56 -12.32 -12.07
C ILE A 198 5.85 -13.07 -13.36
N ASP A 199 6.57 -14.20 -13.31
CA ASP A 199 6.95 -14.98 -14.48
C ASP A 199 6.04 -16.19 -14.76
N ASN A 200 5.04 -16.40 -13.87
CA ASN A 200 4.05 -17.47 -13.93
C ASN A 200 4.67 -18.89 -13.81
N ASP A 201 5.71 -19.03 -13.01
CA ASP A 201 6.33 -20.35 -12.74
C ASP A 201 5.67 -21.08 -11.54
N GLY A 202 4.78 -20.42 -10.83
CA GLY A 202 4.02 -20.91 -9.67
C GLY A 202 4.68 -20.59 -8.33
N TYR A 203 5.79 -19.88 -8.30
CA TYR A 203 6.43 -19.39 -7.10
C TYR A 203 6.29 -17.87 -7.01
N GLN A 204 6.49 -17.33 -5.83
CA GLN A 204 6.42 -15.88 -5.61
C GLN A 204 7.81 -15.27 -5.71
N GLU A 205 7.91 -14.08 -6.31
CA GLU A 205 9.05 -13.20 -6.30
C GLU A 205 8.70 -11.91 -5.56
N ILE A 206 9.74 -11.15 -5.18
CA ILE A 206 9.58 -9.77 -4.72
C ILE A 206 10.06 -8.85 -5.84
N VAL A 207 9.14 -8.12 -6.42
CA VAL A 207 9.45 -7.09 -7.41
C VAL A 207 9.66 -5.77 -6.68
N THR A 208 10.82 -5.16 -6.84
CA THR A 208 11.14 -3.84 -6.26
C THR A 208 11.40 -2.83 -7.35
N ILE A 209 10.84 -1.64 -7.17
CA ILE A 209 11.06 -0.47 -8.02
C ILE A 209 11.94 0.50 -7.26
N VAL A 210 12.97 1.00 -7.92
CA VAL A 210 13.85 2.06 -7.41
C VAL A 210 13.67 3.26 -8.30
N ASP A 211 13.19 4.36 -7.73
CA ASP A 211 12.99 5.62 -8.45
C ASP A 211 14.31 6.21 -8.96
N SER A 212 14.19 7.07 -9.95
CA SER A 212 15.31 7.86 -10.46
C SER A 212 15.98 8.66 -9.31
N LYS A 213 17.27 8.44 -9.15
CA LYS A 213 18.13 9.35 -8.35
C LYS A 213 18.78 10.32 -9.33
N THR A 214 19.29 11.44 -8.83
CA THR A 214 19.93 12.48 -9.66
C THR A 214 20.98 11.88 -10.60
N GLY A 215 20.62 11.72 -11.87
CA GLY A 215 21.49 11.18 -12.92
C GLY A 215 21.39 9.68 -13.19
N ASP A 216 20.59 8.93 -12.42
CA ASP A 216 20.33 7.52 -12.66
C ASP A 216 18.90 7.33 -13.23
N GLU A 217 18.71 6.34 -14.06
CA GLU A 217 17.39 5.93 -14.56
C GLU A 217 16.65 5.11 -13.48
N PRO A 218 15.29 5.13 -13.46
CA PRO A 218 14.54 4.24 -12.58
C PRO A 218 14.81 2.78 -12.99
N SER A 219 14.75 1.88 -12.01
CA SER A 219 15.05 0.47 -12.25
C SER A 219 14.07 -0.45 -11.52
N VAL A 220 13.91 -1.66 -12.09
CA VAL A 220 13.21 -2.76 -11.48
C VAL A 220 14.18 -3.87 -11.13
N ASN A 221 13.99 -4.49 -9.96
CA ASN A 221 14.72 -5.69 -9.57
C ASN A 221 13.74 -6.80 -9.20
N ILE A 222 14.01 -8.00 -9.66
CA ILE A 222 13.30 -9.22 -9.26
C ILE A 222 14.15 -9.94 -8.23
N ILE A 223 13.60 -10.15 -7.05
CA ILE A 223 14.26 -10.88 -5.96
C ILE A 223 13.66 -12.28 -5.91
N GLU A 224 14.48 -13.25 -6.20
CA GLU A 224 14.15 -14.66 -6.21
C GLU A 224 14.74 -15.39 -4.99
N TYR A 225 14.18 -16.57 -4.69
CA TYR A 225 14.68 -17.45 -3.64
C TYR A 225 15.06 -18.80 -4.22
N ASN A 226 16.32 -19.20 -4.03
CA ASN A 226 16.79 -20.51 -4.44
C ASN A 226 17.78 -21.09 -3.43
N ALA A 227 17.59 -22.36 -3.09
CA ALA A 227 18.49 -23.14 -2.21
C ALA A 227 18.84 -22.45 -0.88
N GLY A 228 17.89 -21.71 -0.29
CA GLY A 228 18.09 -21.05 1.00
C GLY A 228 18.61 -19.61 0.93
N ILE A 229 18.73 -19.05 -0.26
CA ILE A 229 19.31 -17.72 -0.49
C ILE A 229 18.37 -16.87 -1.32
N PHE A 230 18.14 -15.62 -0.90
CA PHE A 230 17.53 -14.58 -1.72
C PHE A 230 18.59 -13.87 -2.54
N TYR A 231 18.31 -13.62 -3.81
CA TYR A 231 19.22 -12.93 -4.72
C TYR A 231 18.44 -12.10 -5.75
N ILE A 232 19.09 -11.08 -6.30
CA ILE A 232 18.52 -10.33 -7.42
C ILE A 232 18.80 -11.10 -8.69
N SER A 233 17.75 -11.39 -9.47
CA SER A 233 17.86 -12.07 -10.76
C SER A 233 18.75 -11.27 -11.70
N GLN A 234 19.77 -11.95 -12.22
CA GLN A 234 20.76 -11.34 -13.09
C GLN A 234 20.29 -11.37 -14.54
N GLY A 235 20.29 -10.22 -15.20
CA GLY A 235 19.97 -10.12 -16.63
C GLY A 235 18.55 -9.69 -16.95
N GLU A 236 17.72 -9.43 -15.96
CA GLU A 236 16.34 -8.97 -16.13
C GLU A 236 16.24 -7.46 -15.96
N THR A 237 17.01 -6.72 -16.76
CA THR A 237 16.86 -5.27 -16.82
C THR A 237 15.94 -4.91 -17.98
N VAL A 238 14.84 -4.22 -17.66
CA VAL A 238 13.99 -3.58 -18.65
C VAL A 238 14.18 -2.06 -18.53
N ALA A 239 14.28 -1.38 -19.68
CA ALA A 239 14.35 0.07 -19.66
C ALA A 239 13.00 0.65 -19.20
N MET A 240 13.00 1.35 -18.08
CA MET A 240 11.84 2.05 -17.53
C MET A 240 11.70 3.46 -18.11
N ASP A 241 10.55 4.12 -17.91
CA ASP A 241 10.30 5.48 -18.41
C ASP A 241 11.19 6.49 -17.70
N ASP A 242 12.21 7.03 -18.39
CA ASP A 242 13.16 8.02 -17.91
C ASP A 242 12.54 9.40 -17.61
N SER A 243 11.31 9.64 -18.09
CA SER A 243 10.55 10.86 -17.79
C SER A 243 9.82 10.80 -16.45
N VAL A 244 9.75 9.62 -15.82
CA VAL A 244 9.13 9.44 -14.50
C VAL A 244 10.09 9.83 -13.39
N LEU A 245 9.68 10.78 -12.55
CA LEU A 245 10.43 11.17 -11.36
C LEU A 245 10.26 10.17 -10.21
N SER A 246 9.04 9.68 -10.05
CA SER A 246 8.74 8.71 -9.01
C SER A 246 7.52 7.87 -9.34
N TYR A 247 7.58 6.59 -9.01
CA TYR A 247 6.42 5.70 -9.04
C TYR A 247 5.69 5.80 -7.70
N VAL A 248 4.37 6.00 -7.77
CA VAL A 248 3.52 6.31 -6.61
C VAL A 248 2.44 5.28 -6.35
N ASN A 249 2.20 4.37 -7.32
CA ASN A 249 1.25 3.27 -7.20
C ASN A 249 1.79 2.02 -7.86
N VAL A 250 1.55 0.87 -7.25
CA VAL A 250 1.90 -0.45 -7.77
C VAL A 250 0.73 -1.39 -7.57
N GLN A 251 0.25 -1.97 -8.68
CA GLN A 251 -0.82 -2.96 -8.68
C GLN A 251 -0.36 -4.22 -9.43
N SER A 252 -0.67 -5.39 -8.87
CA SER A 252 -0.55 -6.66 -9.57
C SER A 252 -1.89 -7.06 -10.16
N GLY A 253 -1.90 -7.59 -11.36
CA GLY A 253 -3.10 -8.06 -12.04
C GLY A 253 -2.74 -8.93 -13.23
N PHE A 254 -3.71 -9.22 -14.09
CA PHE A 254 -3.51 -10.06 -15.25
C PHE A 254 -3.60 -9.27 -16.57
N ILE A 255 -2.81 -9.70 -17.55
CA ILE A 255 -3.01 -9.39 -18.96
C ILE A 255 -3.76 -10.57 -19.58
N GLY A 256 -4.97 -10.31 -20.10
CA GLY A 256 -5.83 -11.40 -20.58
C GLY A 256 -6.24 -12.34 -19.45
N THR A 257 -6.18 -13.65 -19.65
CA THR A 257 -6.72 -14.63 -18.71
C THR A 257 -5.73 -15.14 -17.66
N ASN A 258 -4.42 -15.11 -17.93
CA ASN A 258 -3.46 -15.82 -17.06
C ASN A 258 -2.03 -15.25 -17.05
N GLN A 259 -1.75 -14.15 -17.69
CA GLN A 259 -0.41 -13.59 -17.69
C GLN A 259 -0.27 -12.55 -16.58
N SER A 260 0.54 -12.82 -15.58
CA SER A 260 0.82 -11.86 -14.52
C SER A 260 1.46 -10.58 -15.04
N ALA A 261 1.06 -9.46 -14.50
CA ALA A 261 1.62 -8.15 -14.83
C ALA A 261 1.65 -7.23 -13.62
N LEU A 262 2.62 -6.34 -13.62
CA LEU A 262 2.76 -5.26 -12.65
C LEU A 262 2.44 -3.94 -13.33
N TYR A 263 1.50 -3.20 -12.79
CA TYR A 263 1.08 -1.88 -13.25
C TYR A 263 1.66 -0.82 -12.32
N LEU A 264 2.42 0.10 -12.90
CA LEU A 264 3.15 1.14 -12.18
C LEU A 264 2.65 2.51 -12.63
N ASP A 265 2.08 3.28 -11.71
CA ASP A 265 1.75 4.67 -12.00
C ASP A 265 2.89 5.58 -11.54
N GLY A 266 3.44 6.32 -12.48
CA GLY A 266 4.55 7.23 -12.28
C GLY A 266 4.15 8.69 -12.47
N VAL A 267 4.76 9.59 -11.70
CA VAL A 267 4.58 11.04 -11.79
C VAL A 267 5.77 11.65 -12.51
N ARG A 268 5.50 12.49 -13.51
CA ARG A 268 6.49 13.25 -14.28
C ARG A 268 6.76 14.62 -13.67
N GLU A 269 7.77 15.32 -14.18
CA GLU A 269 8.16 16.66 -13.74
C GLU A 269 7.03 17.69 -13.88
N ASP A 270 6.21 17.58 -14.91
CA ASP A 270 5.05 18.46 -15.14
C ASP A 270 3.82 18.13 -14.26
N GLY A 271 3.94 17.14 -13.37
CA GLY A 271 2.86 16.66 -12.50
C GLY A 271 1.87 15.74 -13.18
N SER A 272 2.07 15.40 -14.45
CA SER A 272 1.24 14.38 -15.12
C SER A 272 1.57 12.98 -14.62
N THR A 273 0.59 12.08 -14.71
CA THR A 273 0.73 10.67 -14.32
C THR A 273 0.71 9.79 -15.57
N THR A 274 1.61 8.83 -15.62
CA THR A 274 1.67 7.79 -16.66
C THR A 274 1.56 6.41 -16.03
N THR A 275 1.23 5.39 -16.84
CA THR A 275 1.27 3.99 -16.41
C THR A 275 2.24 3.19 -17.27
N GLU A 276 3.09 2.45 -16.62
CA GLU A 276 3.99 1.46 -17.22
C GLU A 276 3.59 0.06 -16.75
N LEU A 277 3.55 -0.91 -17.68
CA LEU A 277 3.29 -2.31 -17.40
C LEU A 277 4.57 -3.10 -17.51
N LEU A 278 4.84 -3.93 -16.50
CA LEU A 278 5.91 -4.93 -16.54
C LEU A 278 5.29 -6.33 -16.55
N PHE A 279 5.76 -7.19 -17.45
CA PHE A 279 5.28 -8.57 -17.58
C PHE A 279 6.35 -9.44 -18.28
N TYR A 280 6.29 -10.74 -18.05
CA TYR A 280 7.17 -11.68 -18.75
C TYR A 280 6.61 -12.09 -20.10
N GLN A 281 7.45 -12.08 -21.12
CA GLN A 281 7.14 -12.63 -22.43
C GLN A 281 8.34 -13.41 -22.95
N ASN A 282 8.13 -14.69 -23.29
CA ASN A 282 9.19 -15.59 -23.76
C ASN A 282 10.39 -15.70 -22.79
N GLY A 283 10.15 -15.68 -21.49
CA GLY A 283 11.19 -15.79 -20.45
C GLY A 283 12.04 -14.54 -20.25
N THR A 284 11.57 -13.38 -20.73
CA THR A 284 12.21 -12.08 -20.49
C THR A 284 11.22 -11.04 -20.01
N LEU A 285 11.64 -10.22 -19.07
CA LEU A 285 10.85 -9.08 -18.59
C LEU A 285 10.68 -8.05 -19.70
N GLN A 286 9.45 -7.62 -19.94
CA GLN A 286 9.06 -6.63 -20.93
C GLN A 286 8.41 -5.45 -20.25
N SER A 287 8.50 -4.26 -20.85
CA SER A 287 7.74 -3.08 -20.51
C SER A 287 6.81 -2.72 -21.66
N ALA A 288 5.54 -2.47 -21.35
CA ALA A 288 4.60 -1.85 -22.27
C ALA A 288 4.30 -0.44 -21.77
N ARG A 289 4.56 0.53 -22.62
CA ARG A 289 4.23 1.93 -22.40
C ARG A 289 3.62 2.49 -23.67
N LEU A 290 2.85 3.53 -23.52
CA LEU A 290 2.36 4.27 -24.67
C LEU A 290 3.51 5.07 -25.27
N GLU A 291 3.77 4.86 -26.54
CA GLU A 291 4.80 5.62 -27.24
C GLU A 291 4.47 7.11 -27.24
N LYS A 292 5.48 7.96 -26.93
CA LYS A 292 5.40 9.41 -27.09
C LYS A 292 5.00 9.75 -28.54
N GLY A 293 3.83 10.34 -28.75
CA GLY A 293 3.41 10.84 -30.06
C GLY A 293 2.05 10.38 -30.55
N VAL A 294 1.35 9.51 -29.86
CA VAL A 294 -0.05 9.23 -30.10
C VAL A 294 -0.87 10.34 -29.44
N VAL A 295 -1.58 11.13 -30.22
CA VAL A 295 -2.24 12.38 -29.82
C VAL A 295 -3.31 12.20 -28.73
N ASP A 296 -3.75 10.99 -28.49
CA ASP A 296 -4.71 10.60 -27.43
C ASP A 296 -4.03 9.73 -26.37
N SER A 297 -2.83 10.13 -25.92
CA SER A 297 -2.09 9.34 -24.97
C SER A 297 -2.75 9.33 -23.60
N ILE A 298 -2.90 8.14 -23.02
CA ILE A 298 -3.20 7.86 -21.59
C ILE A 298 -2.20 8.61 -20.67
N ASP A 299 -1.15 9.12 -21.26
CA ASP A 299 0.03 9.75 -20.67
C ASP A 299 -0.15 11.11 -20.03
N THR A 300 -1.35 11.69 -20.01
CA THR A 300 -1.55 13.03 -19.47
C THR A 300 -2.67 13.09 -18.43
N ARG A 301 -2.72 12.10 -17.55
CA ARG A 301 -3.64 12.16 -16.41
C ARG A 301 -3.15 13.18 -15.40
N LYS A 302 -4.10 13.88 -14.77
CA LYS A 302 -3.79 14.66 -13.58
C LYS A 302 -3.38 13.74 -12.45
N ALA A 303 -2.44 14.20 -11.61
CA ALA A 303 -2.05 13.48 -10.41
C ALA A 303 -3.28 13.06 -9.59
N GLY A 304 -3.27 11.80 -9.15
CA GLY A 304 -4.31 11.24 -8.30
C GLY A 304 -5.24 10.21 -8.95
N ASN A 305 -5.32 10.13 -10.27
CA ASN A 305 -6.05 9.05 -10.95
C ASN A 305 -5.10 7.87 -11.18
N MET A 306 -5.19 6.86 -10.34
CA MET A 306 -4.31 5.69 -10.36
C MET A 306 -4.98 4.50 -11.02
N SER A 307 -4.15 3.61 -11.56
CA SER A 307 -4.60 2.31 -12.07
C SER A 307 -5.12 1.45 -10.92
N MET A 308 -6.26 0.80 -11.13
CA MET A 308 -6.91 -0.05 -10.13
C MET A 308 -7.82 -1.08 -10.80
N ASP A 309 -8.12 -2.15 -10.10
CA ASP A 309 -9.19 -3.07 -10.46
C ASP A 309 -10.54 -2.45 -10.04
N VAL A 310 -11.31 -1.95 -11.01
CA VAL A 310 -12.56 -1.20 -10.75
C VAL A 310 -13.80 -2.08 -10.72
N ASP A 311 -13.71 -3.35 -11.13
CA ASP A 311 -14.84 -4.28 -11.18
C ASP A 311 -14.56 -5.65 -10.54
N SER A 312 -13.38 -5.81 -9.91
CA SER A 312 -12.96 -7.00 -9.15
C SER A 312 -12.85 -8.26 -10.03
N ASP A 313 -12.26 -8.09 -11.22
CA ASP A 313 -11.98 -9.19 -12.14
C ASP A 313 -10.49 -9.53 -12.26
N ASP A 314 -9.65 -8.97 -11.36
CA ASP A 314 -8.20 -9.11 -11.29
C ASP A 314 -7.44 -8.55 -12.52
N VAL A 315 -8.13 -7.86 -13.43
CA VAL A 315 -7.51 -7.08 -14.50
C VAL A 315 -7.46 -5.62 -14.07
N ILE A 316 -6.29 -5.00 -14.18
CA ILE A 316 -6.12 -3.62 -13.75
C ILE A 316 -6.53 -2.66 -14.86
N GLU A 317 -7.46 -1.77 -14.57
CA GLU A 317 -7.84 -0.69 -15.47
C GLU A 317 -6.97 0.54 -15.26
N ILE A 318 -6.59 1.12 -16.40
CA ILE A 318 -5.79 2.33 -16.49
C ILE A 318 -6.75 3.48 -16.83
N PRO A 319 -6.86 4.51 -15.96
CA PRO A 319 -7.77 5.62 -16.19
C PRO A 319 -7.21 6.64 -17.19
N GLU A 320 -8.02 7.04 -18.15
CA GLU A 320 -7.78 8.17 -19.05
C GLU A 320 -8.90 9.18 -18.87
N LEU A 321 -8.55 10.45 -18.67
CA LEU A 321 -9.53 11.49 -18.41
C LEU A 321 -9.95 12.18 -19.72
N HIS A 322 -11.25 12.23 -19.95
CA HIS A 322 -11.85 12.96 -21.07
C HIS A 322 -12.78 14.06 -20.56
N LEU A 323 -12.59 15.27 -21.05
CA LEU A 323 -13.44 16.40 -20.67
C LEU A 323 -14.90 16.09 -21.06
N MET A 324 -15.84 16.35 -20.15
CA MET A 324 -17.27 16.15 -20.45
C MET A 324 -17.74 17.08 -21.57
N PRO A 325 -18.65 16.62 -22.43
CA PRO A 325 -19.28 17.46 -23.46
C PRO A 325 -19.84 18.75 -22.87
N GLY A 326 -19.64 19.85 -23.56
CA GLY A 326 -20.07 21.18 -23.12
C GLY A 326 -18.95 22.01 -22.48
N TYR A 327 -17.84 21.40 -22.14
CA TYR A 327 -16.64 22.11 -21.68
C TYR A 327 -15.64 22.41 -22.81
N GLU A 328 -15.92 21.99 -24.05
CA GLU A 328 -15.07 22.26 -25.21
C GLU A 328 -14.91 23.77 -25.48
N TRP A 329 -15.84 24.57 -24.98
CA TRP A 329 -15.87 26.03 -25.09
C TRP A 329 -15.32 26.73 -23.84
N SER A 330 -14.72 25.99 -22.89
CA SER A 330 -14.27 26.53 -21.60
C SER A 330 -13.23 27.63 -21.74
N GLU A 331 -12.46 27.65 -22.82
CA GLU A 331 -11.52 28.75 -23.16
C GLU A 331 -12.24 30.10 -23.32
N TYR A 332 -13.53 30.09 -23.68
CA TYR A 332 -14.35 31.27 -23.86
C TYR A 332 -15.21 31.64 -22.65
N MET A 333 -15.33 30.73 -21.67
CA MET A 333 -16.23 30.87 -20.53
C MET A 333 -15.55 31.16 -19.20
N ASP A 334 -14.25 31.33 -19.17
CA ASP A 334 -13.45 31.58 -17.94
C ASP A 334 -13.75 30.56 -16.83
N VAL A 335 -13.97 29.29 -17.22
CA VAL A 335 -14.21 28.18 -16.28
C VAL A 335 -12.87 27.79 -15.67
N GLN A 336 -12.79 27.84 -14.33
CA GLN A 336 -11.61 27.38 -13.63
C GLN A 336 -11.37 25.90 -13.88
N GLU A 337 -10.11 25.47 -13.95
CA GLU A 337 -9.73 24.08 -14.17
C GLU A 337 -10.34 23.12 -13.10
N SER A 338 -10.44 23.60 -11.86
CA SER A 338 -11.07 22.89 -10.73
C SER A 338 -12.56 22.58 -10.95
N ASP A 339 -13.23 23.35 -11.81
CA ASP A 339 -14.67 23.25 -12.01
C ASP A 339 -15.03 22.40 -13.23
N LYS A 340 -14.02 21.97 -13.99
CA LYS A 340 -14.22 21.08 -15.14
C LYS A 340 -14.51 19.66 -14.69
N LEU A 341 -15.51 19.04 -15.31
CA LEU A 341 -15.86 17.65 -15.06
C LEU A 341 -15.29 16.75 -16.16
N TYR A 342 -14.87 15.56 -15.77
CA TYR A 342 -14.24 14.60 -16.66
C TYR A 342 -14.96 13.26 -16.59
N PHE A 343 -15.08 12.59 -17.74
CA PHE A 343 -15.31 11.16 -17.81
C PHE A 343 -14.00 10.43 -17.68
N THR A 344 -14.03 9.26 -17.07
CA THR A 344 -12.89 8.35 -17.04
C THR A 344 -13.13 7.22 -18.01
N HIS A 345 -12.25 7.11 -19.00
CA HIS A 345 -12.17 5.97 -19.89
C HIS A 345 -11.21 4.96 -19.24
N TRP A 346 -11.76 3.85 -18.82
CA TRP A 346 -10.98 2.78 -18.22
C TRP A 346 -10.48 1.86 -19.33
N LYS A 347 -9.17 1.77 -19.47
CA LYS A 347 -8.50 0.96 -20.49
C LYS A 347 -7.82 -0.23 -19.87
N ILE A 348 -7.81 -1.35 -20.57
CA ILE A 348 -7.05 -2.55 -20.24
C ILE A 348 -5.99 -2.79 -21.31
N PHE A 349 -4.89 -3.43 -20.92
CA PHE A 349 -3.91 -3.91 -21.86
C PHE A 349 -4.27 -5.34 -22.32
N SER A 350 -4.55 -5.52 -23.58
CA SER A 350 -4.95 -6.80 -24.16
C SER A 350 -4.45 -6.93 -25.61
N ASN A 351 -3.97 -8.11 -25.98
CA ASN A 351 -3.45 -8.39 -27.33
C ASN A 351 -2.37 -7.40 -27.81
N GLY A 352 -1.52 -6.94 -26.89
CA GLY A 352 -0.43 -6.01 -27.20
C GLY A 352 -0.87 -4.55 -27.41
N ALA A 353 -2.11 -4.18 -27.04
CA ALA A 353 -2.63 -2.83 -27.17
C ALA A 353 -3.52 -2.45 -26.01
N PHE A 354 -3.62 -1.13 -25.75
CA PHE A 354 -4.58 -0.59 -24.78
C PHE A 354 -5.96 -0.45 -25.44
N GLN A 355 -6.98 -1.01 -24.80
CA GLN A 355 -8.34 -1.08 -25.29
C GLN A 355 -9.31 -0.48 -24.28
N LEU A 356 -10.30 0.27 -24.73
CA LEU A 356 -11.37 0.78 -23.87
C LEU A 356 -12.19 -0.40 -23.33
N LYS A 357 -12.33 -0.49 -21.99
CA LYS A 357 -13.18 -1.47 -21.30
C LYS A 357 -14.53 -0.85 -20.95
N LYS A 358 -14.51 0.32 -20.31
CA LYS A 358 -15.73 1.03 -19.92
C LYS A 358 -15.50 2.53 -19.74
N ILE A 359 -16.60 3.28 -19.72
CA ILE A 359 -16.61 4.71 -19.42
C ILE A 359 -17.38 4.92 -18.12
N SER A 360 -16.85 5.76 -17.25
CA SER A 360 -17.53 6.12 -16.01
C SER A 360 -17.28 7.57 -15.62
N TYR A 361 -18.09 8.07 -14.70
CA TYR A 361 -17.76 9.25 -13.93
C TYR A 361 -17.16 8.79 -12.60
N PHE A 362 -15.91 9.11 -12.35
CA PHE A 362 -15.22 8.78 -11.11
C PHE A 362 -14.95 10.06 -10.31
N ASN A 363 -15.46 10.12 -9.08
CA ASN A 363 -15.22 11.22 -8.17
C ASN A 363 -14.25 10.77 -7.05
N MET A 364 -13.01 11.18 -7.15
CA MET A 364 -11.96 10.84 -6.18
C MET A 364 -12.22 11.40 -4.79
N GLY A 365 -12.79 12.61 -4.70
CA GLY A 365 -13.01 13.27 -3.40
C GLY A 365 -14.00 12.51 -2.51
N PHE A 366 -14.95 11.83 -3.12
CA PHE A 366 -15.98 11.06 -2.44
C PHE A 366 -15.88 9.56 -2.67
N ASN A 367 -14.88 9.13 -3.46
CA ASN A 367 -14.61 7.73 -3.79
C ASN A 367 -15.85 6.97 -4.28
N TYR A 368 -16.57 7.54 -5.24
CA TYR A 368 -17.67 6.86 -5.92
C TYR A 368 -17.47 6.84 -7.44
N LEU A 369 -18.01 5.82 -8.07
CA LEU A 369 -17.94 5.56 -9.49
C LEU A 369 -19.35 5.32 -10.03
N PHE A 370 -19.70 5.99 -11.13
CA PHE A 370 -20.92 5.74 -11.90
C PHE A 370 -20.58 5.28 -13.30
N ASP A 371 -21.02 4.10 -13.67
CA ASP A 371 -20.90 3.63 -15.04
C ASP A 371 -21.83 4.43 -15.95
N ILE A 372 -21.31 4.83 -17.08
CA ILE A 372 -22.06 5.54 -18.10
C ILE A 372 -22.54 4.50 -19.12
N PRO A 373 -23.86 4.31 -19.28
CA PRO A 373 -24.39 3.40 -20.29
C PRO A 373 -23.96 3.81 -21.69
N ASP A 374 -23.75 2.82 -22.56
CA ASP A 374 -23.46 2.99 -23.99
C ASP A 374 -24.57 3.75 -24.73
#